data_0299a2a3230e9a5d7f0305b05310157d
#
_entry.id   0299a2a3230e9a5d7f0305b05310157d
#
_cell.length_a   1.000
_cell.length_b   1.000
_cell.length_c   1.000
_cell.angle_alpha   90.00
_cell.angle_beta   90.00
_cell.angle_gamma   90.00
#
_symmetry.space_group_name_H-M   'P 1'
#
loop_
_entity.id
_entity.type
_entity.pdbx_description
1 polymer ?
#
loop_
_entity_poly.entity_id
_entity_poly.type
_entity_poly.pdbx_seq_one_letter_code
_entity_poly.pdbx_strand_id
1 'polypeptide(L)' 'MQVFTFFCVEPDGSVPRFDVTPCPDDHAARRRAEALVGVHRGCDTVEVWRGATRLFEVTSAQRAAA' A
#
# COMPACT_ATOMS: atom_id res chain seq x y z
N MET A 1 7.14 -6.44 -16.06
CA MET A 1 6.76 -5.93 -14.74
C MET A 1 6.04 -4.62 -14.86
N GLN A 2 5.10 -4.37 -13.96
CA GLN A 2 4.37 -3.11 -13.90
C GLN A 2 4.84 -2.31 -12.70
N VAL A 3 4.79 -0.98 -12.81
CA VAL A 3 5.21 -0.10 -11.72
C VAL A 3 3.99 0.28 -10.90
N PHE A 4 4.05 0.03 -9.61
CA PHE A 4 2.99 0.34 -8.67
C PHE A 4 3.44 1.43 -7.71
N THR A 5 2.51 2.29 -7.32
CA THR A 5 2.77 3.32 -6.29
C THR A 5 1.98 2.96 -5.05
N PHE A 6 2.64 3.02 -3.91
CA PHE A 6 2.07 2.66 -2.60
C PHE A 6 2.06 3.91 -1.74
N PHE A 7 0.88 4.45 -1.46
CA PHE A 7 0.73 5.63 -0.61
C PHE A 7 0.39 5.19 0.81
N CYS A 8 1.23 5.57 1.74
CA CYS A 8 1.00 5.30 3.16
C CYS A 8 0.11 6.44 3.70
N VAL A 9 -1.14 6.12 4.03
CA VAL A 9 -2.13 7.10 4.48
C VAL A 9 -2.34 6.96 5.98
N GLU A 10 -2.20 8.08 6.69
CA GLU A 10 -2.44 8.13 8.13
C GLU A 10 -3.93 8.30 8.43
N PRO A 11 -4.36 8.04 9.69
CA PRO A 11 -5.77 8.16 10.05
C PRO A 11 -6.38 9.54 9.78
N ASP A 12 -5.56 10.60 9.81
CA ASP A 12 -6.04 11.96 9.55
C ASP A 12 -6.13 12.27 8.05
N GLY A 13 -5.80 11.31 7.19
CA GLY A 13 -5.84 11.47 5.74
C GLY A 13 -4.56 11.99 5.12
N SER A 14 -3.56 12.33 5.91
CA SER A 14 -2.28 12.79 5.36
C SER A 14 -1.52 11.62 4.76
N VAL A 15 -0.62 11.93 3.80
CA VAL A 15 0.19 10.93 3.11
C VAL A 15 1.67 11.31 3.33
N PRO A 16 2.25 10.90 4.48
CA PRO A 16 3.61 11.30 4.83
C PRO A 16 4.68 10.65 3.96
N ARG A 17 4.37 9.54 3.32
CA ARG A 17 5.36 8.83 2.50
C ARG A 17 4.68 8.01 1.42
N PHE A 18 5.45 7.70 0.41
CA PHE A 18 5.01 6.80 -0.65
C PHE A 18 6.21 5.99 -1.14
N ASP A 19 5.93 4.90 -1.86
CA ASP A 19 6.95 4.02 -2.41
C ASP A 19 6.55 3.66 -3.83
N VAL A 20 7.52 3.59 -4.74
CA VAL A 20 7.28 3.21 -6.13
C VAL A 20 8.12 1.97 -6.40
N THR A 21 7.45 0.86 -6.70
CA THR A 21 8.12 -0.43 -6.85
C THR A 21 7.54 -1.20 -8.02
N PRO A 22 8.39 -1.76 -8.89
CA PRO A 22 7.91 -2.68 -9.92
C PRO A 22 7.51 -4.01 -9.27
N CYS A 23 6.36 -4.53 -9.69
CA CYS A 23 5.87 -5.82 -9.25
C CYS A 23 5.38 -6.61 -10.46
N PRO A 24 5.50 -7.95 -10.43
CA PRO A 24 5.08 -8.76 -11.57
C PRO A 24 3.58 -8.77 -11.80
N ASP A 25 2.78 -8.64 -10.73
CA ASP A 25 1.33 -8.68 -10.83
C ASP A 25 0.68 -8.02 -9.60
N ASP A 26 -0.64 -7.98 -9.59
CA ASP A 26 -1.40 -7.36 -8.50
C ASP A 26 -1.24 -8.11 -7.18
N HIS A 27 -1.06 -9.42 -7.24
CA HIS A 27 -0.88 -10.22 -6.03
C HIS A 27 0.42 -9.85 -5.32
N ALA A 28 1.50 -9.68 -6.07
CA ALA A 28 2.79 -9.25 -5.50
C ALA A 28 2.67 -7.85 -4.93
N ALA A 29 1.93 -6.95 -5.61
CA ALA A 29 1.71 -5.61 -5.11
C ALA A 29 0.93 -5.63 -3.79
N ARG A 30 -0.08 -6.50 -3.68
CA ARG A 30 -0.84 -6.65 -2.43
C ARG A 30 0.06 -7.11 -1.28
N ARG A 31 0.91 -8.07 -1.53
CA ARG A 31 1.83 -8.58 -0.50
C ARG A 31 2.79 -7.49 -0.03
N ARG A 32 3.25 -6.66 -0.95
CA ARG A 32 4.11 -5.54 -0.58
C ARG A 32 3.35 -4.51 0.26
N ALA A 33 2.10 -4.21 -0.11
CA ALA A 33 1.28 -3.28 0.66
C ALA A 33 1.05 -3.79 2.09
N GLU A 34 0.79 -5.09 2.24
CA GLU A 34 0.63 -5.70 3.55
C GLU A 34 1.88 -5.57 4.40
N ALA A 35 3.06 -5.75 3.78
CA ALA A 35 4.33 -5.59 4.47
C ALA A 35 4.54 -4.14 4.91
N LEU A 36 4.19 -3.18 4.05
CA LEU A 36 4.36 -1.77 4.37
C LEU A 36 3.49 -1.35 5.56
N VAL A 37 2.24 -1.81 5.60
CA VAL A 37 1.35 -1.55 6.72
C VAL A 37 1.94 -2.08 8.03
N GLY A 38 2.61 -3.23 7.97
CA GLY A 38 3.19 -3.83 9.17
C GLY A 38 4.49 -3.21 9.63
N VAL A 39 5.22 -2.55 8.72
CA VAL A 39 6.57 -2.06 9.01
C VAL A 39 6.57 -0.60 9.46
N HIS A 40 5.77 0.24 8.84
CA HIS A 40 5.82 1.68 9.09
C HIS A 40 4.81 2.09 10.16
N ARG A 41 5.34 2.65 11.23
CA ARG A 41 4.52 3.19 12.29
C ARG A 41 3.72 4.37 11.76
N GLY A 42 2.43 4.44 12.09
CA GLY A 42 1.55 5.48 11.60
C GLY A 42 0.97 5.22 10.23
N CYS A 43 1.42 4.17 9.57
CA CYS A 43 0.90 3.77 8.27
C CYS A 43 -0.33 2.88 8.48
N ASP A 44 -1.48 3.51 8.61
CA ASP A 44 -2.73 2.80 8.89
C ASP A 44 -3.29 2.12 7.66
N THR A 45 -3.15 2.75 6.51
CA THR A 45 -3.68 2.26 5.24
C THR A 45 -2.64 2.48 4.16
N VAL A 46 -2.50 1.51 3.26
CA VAL A 46 -1.68 1.67 2.06
C VAL A 46 -2.61 1.62 0.86
N GLU A 47 -2.67 2.71 0.09
CA GLU A 47 -3.37 2.74 -1.18
C GLU A 47 -2.40 2.32 -2.28
N VAL A 48 -2.85 1.41 -3.13
CA VAL A 48 -2.03 0.90 -4.22
C VAL A 48 -2.56 1.41 -5.54
N TRP A 49 -1.70 2.08 -6.29
CA TRP A 49 -2.03 2.68 -7.59
C TRP A 49 -1.15 2.10 -8.68
N ARG A 50 -1.69 2.00 -9.87
CA ARG A 50 -0.92 1.69 -11.07
C ARG A 50 -1.11 2.85 -12.03
N GLY A 51 -0.08 3.70 -12.16
CA GLY A 51 -0.21 4.94 -12.91
C GLY A 51 -1.25 5.84 -12.26
N ALA A 52 -2.23 6.28 -13.02
CA ALA A 52 -3.30 7.15 -12.54
C ALA A 52 -4.51 6.37 -11.99
N THR A 53 -4.44 5.05 -11.94
CA THR A 53 -5.56 4.22 -11.54
C THR A 53 -5.36 3.68 -10.12
N ARG A 54 -6.30 3.99 -9.23
CA ARG A 54 -6.32 3.41 -7.89
C ARG A 54 -6.88 2.00 -7.99
N LEU A 55 -6.12 1.02 -7.50
CA LEU A 55 -6.50 -0.39 -7.62
C LEU A 55 -7.20 -0.91 -6.37
N PHE A 56 -6.58 -0.73 -5.20
CA PHE A 56 -7.12 -1.24 -3.94
C PHE A 56 -6.38 -0.58 -2.78
N GLU A 57 -6.83 -0.86 -1.57
CA GLU A 57 -6.14 -0.44 -0.36
C GLU A 57 -6.02 -1.60 0.62
N VAL A 58 -5.00 -1.55 1.48
CA VAL A 58 -4.77 -2.52 2.54
C VAL A 58 -4.73 -1.76 3.86
N THR A 59 -5.53 -2.20 4.83
CA THR A 59 -5.56 -1.56 6.14
C THR A 59 -4.87 -2.43 7.18
N SER A 60 -4.49 -1.83 8.30
CA SER A 60 -3.89 -2.57 9.40
C SER A 60 -4.85 -3.60 9.97
N ALA A 61 -6.16 -3.32 9.95
CA ALA A 61 -7.18 -4.28 10.39
C ALA A 61 -7.22 -5.51 9.48
N GLN A 62 -7.12 -5.31 8.17
CA GLN A 62 -7.08 -6.42 7.21
C GLN A 62 -5.85 -7.29 7.41
N ARG A 63 -4.70 -6.65 7.66
CA ARG A 63 -3.47 -7.37 7.91
C ARG A 63 -3.56 -8.18 9.20
N ALA A 64 -4.15 -7.61 10.24
CA ALA A 64 -4.28 -8.29 11.53
C ALA A 64 -5.24 -9.49 11.44
N ALA A 65 -6.21 -9.44 10.53
CA ALA A 65 -7.17 -10.52 10.33
C ALA A 65 -6.60 -11.68 9.49
N ALA A 66 -5.48 -11.46 8.82
CA ALA A 66 -4.89 -12.46 7.92
C ALA A 66 -4.07 -13.56 8.70
#